data_6c77501503745ef5c11018111cb76cff
#
_entry.id   6c77501503745ef5c11018111cb76cff
#
_cell.length_a   1.000
_cell.length_b   1.000
_cell.length_c   1.000
_cell.angle_alpha   90.00
_cell.angle_beta   90.00
_cell.angle_gamma   90.00
#
_symmetry.space_group_name_H-M   'P 1'
#
loop_
_entity.id
_entity.type
_entity.pdbx_description
1 polymer ?
#
loop_
_entity_poly.entity_id
_entity_poly.type
_entity_poly.pdbx_seq_one_letter_code
_entity_poly.pdbx_strand_id
1 'polypeptide(L)'
;MKANVLRLLIVALSISLGQVSTILAAEAVKPAFDEKAIGDFYRNKTVRIIVGFSAGGGYDQYSRLVARHLAKYIPGNPAVIVENMAGAGSIIAANHVFNAAPKDGTVIGNISGPIILEQLFGNPAIQFDLAKFRYLAVPVSESYVMVVTRKPGVGKFEELIGPKGKQVVFGGIPGSTVEHAPVLVRDILGANIKLVLGYKGTADVRMAIEGGEVEGLFNSWTSLKITSFDKVRNGEWLVLAQLAEKPIK
;
A
#
# COMPACT_ATOMS: atom_id res chain seq x y z
N MET A 1 6.15 -63.76 36.88
CA MET A 1 6.80 -62.49 36.58
C MET A 1 6.22 -61.75 35.37
N LYS A 2 5.69 -62.36 34.32
CA LYS A 2 5.17 -61.68 33.12
C LYS A 2 3.82 -60.97 33.29
N ALA A 3 2.95 -61.39 34.21
CA ALA A 3 1.60 -60.79 34.40
C ALA A 3 1.62 -59.47 35.18
N ASN A 4 2.61 -59.23 36.03
CA ASN A 4 2.70 -58.01 36.82
C ASN A 4 3.30 -56.83 36.04
N VAL A 5 4.14 -57.09 35.04
CA VAL A 5 4.72 -56.04 34.15
C VAL A 5 3.65 -55.48 33.21
N LEU A 6 2.72 -56.30 32.73
CA LEU A 6 1.65 -55.86 31.85
C LEU A 6 0.60 -54.99 32.58
N ARG A 7 0.34 -55.27 33.89
CA ARG A 7 -0.58 -54.46 34.70
C ARG A 7 0.02 -53.09 35.06
N LEU A 8 1.34 -53.01 35.28
CA LEU A 8 2.04 -51.74 35.51
C LEU A 8 2.08 -50.86 34.25
N LEU A 9 2.23 -51.46 33.07
CA LEU A 9 2.20 -50.71 31.79
C LEU A 9 0.81 -50.14 31.46
N ILE A 10 -0.26 -50.86 31.80
CA ILE A 10 -1.65 -50.37 31.55
C ILE A 10 -2.01 -49.24 32.53
N VAL A 11 -1.56 -49.27 33.77
CA VAL A 11 -1.77 -48.19 34.74
C VAL A 11 -0.96 -46.95 34.39
N ALA A 12 0.29 -47.10 33.92
CA ALA A 12 1.10 -45.97 33.46
C ALA A 12 0.51 -45.29 32.18
N LEU A 13 -0.08 -46.04 31.28
CA LEU A 13 -0.71 -45.52 30.04
C LEU A 13 -2.03 -44.79 30.33
N SER A 14 -2.79 -45.23 31.33
CA SER A 14 -4.05 -44.58 31.74
C SER A 14 -3.84 -43.25 32.50
N ILE A 15 -2.69 -43.10 33.18
CA ILE A 15 -2.35 -41.82 33.86
C ILE A 15 -1.84 -40.78 32.88
N SER A 16 -1.19 -41.19 31.78
CA SER A 16 -0.72 -40.24 30.75
C SER A 16 -1.83 -39.72 29.82
N LEU A 17 -2.93 -40.44 29.64
CA LEU A 17 -4.10 -39.96 28.84
C LEU A 17 -5.01 -39.00 29.61
N GLY A 18 -4.95 -38.99 30.94
CA GLY A 18 -5.79 -38.11 31.78
C GLY A 18 -5.27 -36.67 31.90
N GLN A 19 -4.02 -36.40 31.53
CA GLN A 19 -3.42 -35.06 31.68
C GLN A 19 -3.36 -34.26 30.37
N VAL A 20 -3.73 -34.83 29.24
CA VAL A 20 -3.74 -34.11 27.94
C VAL A 20 -5.05 -33.32 27.71
N SER A 21 -6.10 -33.58 28.52
CA SER A 21 -7.41 -32.97 28.29
C SER A 21 -7.63 -31.61 28.96
N THR A 22 -6.68 -31.06 29.67
CA THR A 22 -6.85 -29.78 30.41
C THR A 22 -6.03 -28.61 29.84
N ILE A 23 -5.35 -28.78 28.70
CA ILE A 23 -4.57 -27.70 28.08
C ILE A 23 -5.27 -27.06 26.87
N LEU A 24 -6.47 -27.50 26.50
CA LEU A 24 -7.17 -27.05 25.27
C LEU A 24 -8.38 -26.12 25.55
N ALA A 25 -8.31 -25.24 26.50
CA ALA A 25 -9.31 -24.18 26.64
C ALA A 25 -8.77 -22.93 27.35
N ALA A 26 -7.62 -22.42 26.94
CA ALA A 26 -7.37 -21.02 27.04
C ALA A 26 -7.88 -20.38 25.74
N GLU A 27 -9.18 -20.35 25.53
CA GLU A 27 -9.77 -19.35 24.63
C GLU A 27 -9.20 -18.02 25.09
N ALA A 28 -8.37 -17.40 24.23
CA ALA A 28 -7.99 -16.01 24.42
C ALA A 28 -9.29 -15.22 24.51
N VAL A 29 -9.68 -14.86 25.74
CA VAL A 29 -10.81 -13.97 25.99
C VAL A 29 -10.46 -12.69 25.23
N LYS A 30 -11.02 -12.54 24.04
CA LYS A 30 -10.97 -11.26 23.34
C LYS A 30 -11.52 -10.26 24.34
N PRO A 31 -10.77 -9.19 24.69
CA PRO A 31 -11.31 -8.18 25.59
C PRO A 31 -12.66 -7.75 25.05
N ALA A 32 -13.69 -7.82 25.88
CA ALA A 32 -15.03 -7.45 25.50
C ALA A 32 -14.98 -6.03 24.93
N PHE A 33 -15.54 -5.84 23.73
CA PHE A 33 -15.60 -4.53 23.08
C PHE A 33 -16.54 -3.64 23.92
N ASP A 34 -15.95 -2.69 24.66
CA ASP A 34 -16.70 -1.71 25.43
C ASP A 34 -17.03 -0.51 24.53
N GLU A 35 -18.15 -0.59 23.86
CA GLU A 35 -18.64 0.45 22.97
C GLU A 35 -18.82 1.81 23.69
N LYS A 36 -19.26 1.78 24.95
CA LYS A 36 -19.44 3.01 25.74
C LYS A 36 -18.08 3.68 26.03
N ALA A 37 -17.12 2.95 26.54
CA ALA A 37 -15.79 3.50 26.84
C ALA A 37 -15.10 4.02 25.56
N ILE A 38 -15.22 3.31 24.44
CA ILE A 38 -14.71 3.75 23.15
C ILE A 38 -15.44 5.01 22.67
N GLY A 39 -16.76 5.04 22.80
CA GLY A 39 -17.54 6.21 22.42
C GLY A 39 -17.21 7.45 23.26
N ASP A 40 -17.02 7.28 24.56
CA ASP A 40 -16.58 8.38 25.45
C ASP A 40 -15.16 8.85 25.09
N PHE A 41 -14.26 7.95 24.72
CA PHE A 41 -12.90 8.30 24.27
C PHE A 41 -12.89 9.10 22.96
N TYR A 42 -13.65 8.69 21.94
CA TYR A 42 -13.64 9.34 20.63
C TYR A 42 -14.56 10.56 20.54
N ARG A 43 -15.45 10.77 21.51
CA ARG A 43 -16.35 11.94 21.55
C ARG A 43 -15.54 13.24 21.49
N ASN A 44 -15.87 14.10 20.55
CA ASN A 44 -15.19 15.37 20.29
C ASN A 44 -13.71 15.25 19.91
N LYS A 45 -13.23 14.05 19.55
CA LYS A 45 -11.88 13.88 18.96
C LYS A 45 -11.92 13.96 17.45
N THR A 46 -10.73 14.16 16.89
CA THR A 46 -10.49 14.10 15.45
C THR A 46 -9.56 12.94 15.14
N VAL A 47 -9.99 12.04 14.27
CA VAL A 47 -9.14 11.00 13.70
C VAL A 47 -8.47 11.56 12.44
N ARG A 48 -7.16 11.45 12.36
CA ARG A 48 -6.36 11.97 11.24
C ARG A 48 -5.86 10.81 10.38
N ILE A 49 -6.11 10.87 9.09
CA ILE A 49 -5.52 9.94 8.11
C ILE A 49 -4.35 10.65 7.44
N ILE A 50 -3.13 10.24 7.78
CA ILE A 50 -1.88 10.78 7.19
C ILE A 50 -1.59 10.03 5.90
N VAL A 51 -1.56 10.75 4.78
CA VAL A 51 -1.32 10.20 3.44
C VAL A 51 0.08 10.53 2.98
N GLY A 52 0.89 9.54 2.62
CA GLY A 52 2.28 9.69 2.24
C GLY A 52 2.53 10.25 0.83
N PHE A 53 1.51 10.78 0.16
CA PHE A 53 1.58 11.31 -1.21
C PHE A 53 0.84 12.64 -1.34
N SER A 54 1.09 13.37 -2.44
CA SER A 54 0.41 14.62 -2.75
C SER A 54 -1.11 14.45 -2.92
N ALA A 55 -1.85 15.54 -2.64
CA ALA A 55 -3.30 15.58 -2.81
C ALA A 55 -3.71 15.32 -4.28
N GLY A 56 -4.88 14.74 -4.48
CA GLY A 56 -5.44 14.43 -5.81
C GLY A 56 -4.90 13.17 -6.48
N GLY A 57 -3.94 12.46 -5.86
CA GLY A 57 -3.49 11.12 -6.27
C GLY A 57 -4.40 10.00 -5.75
N GLY A 58 -4.16 8.77 -6.18
CA GLY A 58 -4.98 7.61 -5.78
C GLY A 58 -5.06 7.42 -4.27
N TYR A 59 -3.93 7.45 -3.55
CA TYR A 59 -3.89 7.33 -2.09
C TYR A 59 -4.73 8.41 -1.39
N ASP A 60 -4.69 9.65 -1.87
CA ASP A 60 -5.48 10.74 -1.33
C ASP A 60 -6.99 10.54 -1.57
N GLN A 61 -7.37 10.15 -2.79
CA GLN A 61 -8.76 9.90 -3.15
C GLN A 61 -9.39 8.78 -2.32
N TYR A 62 -8.67 7.66 -2.13
CA TYR A 62 -9.13 6.57 -1.24
C TYR A 62 -9.23 7.01 0.21
N SER A 63 -8.24 7.74 0.72
CA SER A 63 -8.27 8.23 2.09
C SER A 63 -9.47 9.13 2.34
N ARG A 64 -9.79 10.02 1.39
CA ARG A 64 -10.98 10.89 1.47
C ARG A 64 -12.28 10.11 1.38
N LEU A 65 -12.32 9.06 0.56
CA LEU A 65 -13.48 8.15 0.51
C LEU A 65 -13.67 7.45 1.86
N VAL A 66 -12.60 6.88 2.43
CA VAL A 66 -12.65 6.24 3.74
C VAL A 66 -13.06 7.24 4.82
N ALA A 67 -12.46 8.44 4.85
CA ALA A 67 -12.77 9.47 5.84
C ALA A 67 -14.24 9.85 5.87
N ARG A 68 -14.89 9.98 4.70
CA ARG A 68 -16.34 10.31 4.61
C ARG A 68 -17.24 9.25 5.24
N HIS A 69 -16.78 8.01 5.33
CA HIS A 69 -17.61 6.91 5.81
C HIS A 69 -17.16 6.34 7.16
N LEU A 70 -15.90 6.51 7.53
CA LEU A 70 -15.32 5.87 8.71
C LEU A 70 -15.95 6.34 10.03
N ALA A 71 -16.24 7.64 10.15
CA ALA A 71 -16.78 8.25 11.37
C ALA A 71 -18.00 7.49 11.94
N LYS A 72 -18.95 7.12 11.07
CA LYS A 72 -20.19 6.42 11.47
C LYS A 72 -19.99 5.00 12.04
N TYR A 73 -18.79 4.43 11.85
CA TYR A 73 -18.43 3.10 12.36
C TYR A 73 -17.56 3.16 13.62
N ILE A 74 -17.17 4.36 14.05
CA ILE A 74 -16.42 4.55 15.29
C ILE A 74 -17.40 5.05 16.36
N PRO A 75 -17.59 4.32 17.49
CA PRO A 75 -18.38 4.82 18.61
C PRO A 75 -17.91 6.22 19.02
N GLY A 76 -18.85 7.11 19.31
CA GLY A 76 -18.54 8.53 19.57
C GLY A 76 -18.51 9.42 18.34
N ASN A 77 -18.57 8.85 17.13
CA ASN A 77 -18.67 9.56 15.84
C ASN A 77 -17.67 10.73 15.70
N PRO A 78 -16.34 10.48 15.81
CA PRO A 78 -15.33 11.53 15.74
C PRO A 78 -15.30 12.17 14.35
N ALA A 79 -14.81 13.40 14.26
CA ALA A 79 -14.43 13.95 12.96
C ALA A 79 -13.27 13.12 12.35
N VAL A 80 -13.32 12.87 11.04
CA VAL A 80 -12.22 12.19 10.32
C VAL A 80 -11.69 13.11 9.23
N ILE A 81 -10.42 13.47 9.29
CA ILE A 81 -9.76 14.36 8.34
C ILE A 81 -8.60 13.67 7.63
N VAL A 82 -8.28 14.15 6.44
CA VAL A 82 -7.15 13.65 5.63
C VAL A 82 -6.09 14.74 5.54
N GLU A 83 -4.85 14.36 5.85
CA GLU A 83 -3.67 15.23 5.78
C GLU A 83 -2.61 14.60 4.88
N ASN A 84 -2.14 15.35 3.89
CA ASN A 84 -1.11 14.89 2.98
C ASN A 84 0.28 15.25 3.52
N MET A 85 1.12 14.25 3.73
CA MET A 85 2.52 14.37 4.16
C MET A 85 3.41 13.66 3.14
N ALA A 86 3.50 14.27 1.96
CA ALA A 86 4.16 13.67 0.81
C ALA A 86 5.69 13.76 0.90
N GLY A 87 6.39 12.77 0.34
CA GLY A 87 7.83 12.76 0.15
C GLY A 87 8.48 11.39 0.36
N ALA A 88 9.56 11.16 -0.41
CA ALA A 88 10.36 9.95 -0.38
C ALA A 88 9.51 8.66 -0.40
N GLY A 89 8.55 8.55 -1.33
CA GLY A 89 7.71 7.35 -1.46
C GLY A 89 6.90 6.98 -0.20
N SER A 90 6.49 7.93 0.62
CA SER A 90 5.82 7.82 1.93
C SER A 90 6.76 7.66 3.13
N ILE A 91 8.08 7.61 2.98
CA ILE A 91 9.00 7.47 4.11
C ILE A 91 8.79 8.59 5.14
N ILE A 92 8.56 9.83 4.69
CA ILE A 92 8.32 10.97 5.61
C ILE A 92 7.06 10.72 6.44
N ALA A 93 5.96 10.33 5.82
CA ALA A 93 4.71 10.03 6.53
C ALA A 93 4.87 8.83 7.48
N ALA A 94 5.56 7.76 7.05
CA ALA A 94 5.80 6.59 7.87
C ALA A 94 6.66 6.90 9.09
N ASN A 95 7.75 7.68 8.93
CA ASN A 95 8.56 8.17 10.04
C ASN A 95 7.73 8.99 11.04
N HIS A 96 6.89 9.91 10.54
CA HIS A 96 6.00 10.70 11.38
C HIS A 96 5.01 9.83 12.15
N VAL A 97 4.30 8.94 11.46
CA VAL A 97 3.34 8.03 12.10
C VAL A 97 4.02 7.13 13.13
N PHE A 98 5.24 6.67 12.85
CA PHE A 98 5.97 5.78 13.77
C PHE A 98 6.55 6.49 14.98
N ASN A 99 7.15 7.68 14.81
CA ASN A 99 7.94 8.32 15.86
C ASN A 99 7.23 9.49 16.55
N ALA A 100 6.40 10.26 15.83
CA ALA A 100 5.89 11.54 16.31
C ALA A 100 4.37 11.57 16.55
N ALA A 101 3.59 10.79 15.80
CA ALA A 101 2.14 10.79 15.94
C ALA A 101 1.70 10.18 17.28
N PRO A 102 0.59 10.65 17.87
CA PRO A 102 -0.04 10.02 19.04
C PRO A 102 -0.30 8.53 18.80
N LYS A 103 -0.08 7.70 19.83
CA LYS A 103 -0.30 6.24 19.79
C LYS A 103 -1.63 5.82 20.43
N ASP A 104 -2.56 6.74 20.49
CA ASP A 104 -3.85 6.61 21.18
C ASP A 104 -5.00 6.14 20.27
N GLY A 105 -4.72 5.84 19.00
CA GLY A 105 -5.74 5.42 18.03
C GLY A 105 -6.38 6.57 17.25
N THR A 106 -5.95 7.83 17.45
CA THR A 106 -6.45 8.99 16.69
C THR A 106 -5.70 9.25 15.39
N VAL A 107 -4.64 8.50 15.07
CA VAL A 107 -3.87 8.66 13.83
C VAL A 107 -3.76 7.35 13.06
N ILE A 108 -4.09 7.39 11.79
CA ILE A 108 -3.97 6.30 10.82
C ILE A 108 -3.00 6.73 9.72
N GLY A 109 -2.01 5.90 9.40
CA GLY A 109 -1.12 6.10 8.24
C GLY A 109 -1.65 5.38 6.99
N ASN A 110 -1.79 6.09 5.88
CA ASN A 110 -1.96 5.49 4.55
C ASN A 110 -0.65 5.68 3.77
N ILE A 111 0.20 4.66 3.83
CA ILE A 111 1.58 4.66 3.32
C ILE A 111 1.75 3.63 2.21
N SER A 112 2.80 3.82 1.41
CA SER A 112 3.11 2.96 0.26
C SER A 112 3.48 1.53 0.68
N GLY A 113 2.91 0.51 0.02
CA GLY A 113 3.33 -0.88 0.23
C GLY A 113 4.80 -1.15 -0.14
N PRO A 114 5.33 -0.65 -1.27
CA PRO A 114 6.74 -0.77 -1.65
C PRO A 114 7.77 -0.25 -0.65
N ILE A 115 7.37 0.51 0.36
CA ILE A 115 8.26 0.98 1.43
C ILE A 115 8.97 -0.18 2.17
N ILE A 116 8.44 -1.40 2.08
CA ILE A 116 9.08 -2.61 2.59
C ILE A 116 10.43 -2.87 1.89
N LEU A 117 10.50 -2.62 0.58
CA LEU A 117 11.73 -2.78 -0.19
C LEU A 117 12.79 -1.77 0.26
N GLU A 118 12.37 -0.54 0.52
CA GLU A 118 13.25 0.52 1.03
C GLU A 118 13.86 0.12 2.38
N GLN A 119 13.07 -0.48 3.28
CA GLN A 119 13.59 -0.97 4.55
C GLN A 119 14.53 -2.16 4.37
N LEU A 120 14.20 -3.12 3.51
CA LEU A 120 15.04 -4.30 3.22
C LEU A 120 16.37 -3.92 2.57
N PHE A 121 16.38 -2.90 1.72
CA PHE A 121 17.60 -2.38 1.08
C PHE A 121 18.42 -1.45 1.98
N GLY A 122 17.99 -1.23 3.22
CA GLY A 122 18.72 -0.43 4.18
C GLY A 122 18.73 1.07 3.88
N ASN A 123 17.66 1.62 3.30
CA ASN A 123 17.55 3.04 3.04
C ASN A 123 17.75 3.85 4.33
N PRO A 124 18.80 4.71 4.45
CA PRO A 124 19.14 5.40 5.69
C PRO A 124 18.09 6.45 6.12
N ALA A 125 17.17 6.83 5.25
CA ALA A 125 16.07 7.75 5.59
C ALA A 125 14.98 7.08 6.44
N ILE A 126 14.99 5.74 6.58
CA ILE A 126 14.00 4.99 7.35
C ILE A 126 14.34 5.03 8.84
N GLN A 127 13.40 5.53 9.64
CA GLN A 127 13.48 5.64 11.10
C GLN A 127 12.33 4.89 11.78
N PHE A 128 11.80 3.86 11.13
CA PHE A 128 10.72 3.01 11.62
C PHE A 128 11.05 1.53 11.41
N ASP A 129 10.24 0.67 12.02
CA ASP A 129 10.27 -0.77 11.81
C ASP A 129 8.86 -1.21 11.38
N LEU A 130 8.71 -1.67 10.14
CA LEU A 130 7.44 -2.11 9.58
C LEU A 130 6.80 -3.25 10.38
N ALA A 131 7.60 -4.11 11.00
CA ALA A 131 7.09 -5.19 11.84
C ALA A 131 6.38 -4.70 13.11
N LYS A 132 6.60 -3.45 13.52
CA LYS A 132 5.99 -2.84 14.70
C LYS A 132 4.75 -1.99 14.41
N PHE A 133 4.38 -1.83 13.14
CA PHE A 133 3.11 -1.18 12.81
C PHE A 133 1.92 -2.09 13.13
N ARG A 134 0.81 -1.49 13.54
CA ARG A 134 -0.48 -2.17 13.58
C ARG A 134 -1.19 -1.97 12.25
N TYR A 135 -1.23 -3.01 11.44
CA TYR A 135 -1.93 -3.00 10.16
C TYR A 135 -3.42 -3.16 10.40
N LEU A 136 -4.23 -2.27 9.82
CA LEU A 136 -5.68 -2.29 9.93
C LEU A 136 -6.33 -2.99 8.75
N ALA A 137 -5.98 -2.58 7.54
CA ALA A 137 -6.54 -3.12 6.30
C ALA A 137 -5.69 -2.75 5.09
N VAL A 138 -5.91 -3.48 3.99
CA VAL A 138 -5.48 -3.12 2.65
C VAL A 138 -6.76 -2.81 1.86
N PRO A 139 -7.09 -1.54 1.63
CA PRO A 139 -8.39 -1.18 1.03
C PRO A 139 -8.51 -1.58 -0.43
N VAL A 140 -7.39 -1.76 -1.14
CA VAL A 140 -7.36 -2.08 -2.57
C VAL A 140 -6.18 -3.01 -2.88
N SER A 141 -6.46 -4.08 -3.65
CA SER A 141 -5.42 -4.86 -4.31
C SER A 141 -5.11 -4.22 -5.65
N GLU A 142 -3.87 -3.80 -5.85
CA GLU A 142 -3.48 -2.98 -6.99
C GLU A 142 -2.85 -3.80 -8.11
N SER A 143 -3.26 -3.47 -9.34
CA SER A 143 -2.55 -3.82 -10.56
C SER A 143 -1.99 -2.54 -11.16
N TYR A 144 -0.77 -2.58 -11.64
CA TYR A 144 -0.13 -1.41 -12.24
C TYR A 144 -0.16 -1.48 -13.75
N VAL A 145 -0.28 -0.33 -14.39
CA VAL A 145 -0.27 -0.18 -15.84
C VAL A 145 0.77 0.84 -16.28
N MET A 146 1.38 0.55 -17.40
CA MET A 146 2.26 1.45 -18.13
C MET A 146 1.40 2.32 -19.04
N VAL A 147 1.40 3.61 -18.80
CA VAL A 147 0.61 4.57 -19.57
C VAL A 147 1.53 5.57 -20.26
N VAL A 148 1.26 5.84 -21.53
CA VAL A 148 1.96 6.87 -22.31
C VAL A 148 0.98 7.77 -23.04
N THR A 149 1.38 9.01 -23.30
CA THR A 149 0.66 9.90 -24.23
C THR A 149 0.93 9.48 -25.67
N ARG A 150 0.23 10.09 -26.63
CA ARG A 150 0.51 9.87 -28.06
C ARG A 150 1.74 10.63 -28.58
N LYS A 151 2.29 11.55 -27.79
CA LYS A 151 3.39 12.44 -28.21
C LYS A 151 4.64 11.69 -28.68
N PRO A 152 5.14 10.63 -27.98
CA PRO A 152 6.33 9.90 -28.43
C PRO A 152 6.09 9.01 -29.65
N GLY A 153 4.87 8.92 -30.18
CA GLY A 153 4.52 8.10 -31.33
C GLY A 153 4.66 6.59 -31.09
N VAL A 154 4.53 6.16 -29.84
CA VAL A 154 4.55 4.75 -29.40
C VAL A 154 3.12 4.25 -29.25
N GLY A 155 2.80 3.17 -29.96
CA GLY A 155 1.47 2.54 -29.92
C GLY A 155 1.46 1.17 -29.26
N LYS A 156 2.61 0.51 -29.13
CA LYS A 156 2.76 -0.83 -28.56
C LYS A 156 4.03 -0.91 -27.69
N PHE A 157 4.00 -1.80 -26.72
CA PHE A 157 5.11 -2.00 -25.79
C PHE A 157 6.39 -2.41 -26.49
N GLU A 158 6.30 -3.26 -27.50
CA GLU A 158 7.44 -3.78 -28.26
C GLU A 158 8.23 -2.68 -28.99
N GLU A 159 7.60 -1.54 -29.27
CA GLU A 159 8.27 -0.39 -29.89
C GLU A 159 9.26 0.33 -28.97
N LEU A 160 9.24 0.00 -27.67
CA LEU A 160 10.19 0.51 -26.67
C LEU A 160 11.44 -0.37 -26.55
N ILE A 161 11.38 -1.62 -27.05
CA ILE A 161 12.38 -2.65 -26.74
C ILE A 161 13.50 -2.67 -27.77
N GLY A 162 14.73 -2.93 -27.27
CA GLY A 162 15.90 -3.18 -28.06
C GLY A 162 16.61 -1.94 -28.59
N PRO A 163 17.66 -2.11 -29.44
CA PRO A 163 18.57 -1.03 -29.85
C PRO A 163 17.93 0.10 -30.66
N LYS A 164 16.78 -0.17 -31.28
CA LYS A 164 15.98 0.81 -32.04
C LYS A 164 14.71 1.21 -31.32
N GLY A 165 14.58 0.82 -30.04
CA GLY A 165 13.42 1.16 -29.22
C GLY A 165 13.24 2.67 -29.10
N LYS A 166 12.02 3.16 -29.34
CA LYS A 166 11.68 4.57 -29.17
C LYS A 166 11.81 4.94 -27.68
N GLN A 167 12.49 6.05 -27.42
CA GLN A 167 12.60 6.55 -26.05
C GLN A 167 11.29 7.22 -25.61
N VAL A 168 10.88 6.93 -24.38
CA VAL A 168 9.78 7.62 -23.71
C VAL A 168 10.26 8.13 -22.35
N VAL A 169 9.89 9.37 -22.03
CA VAL A 169 10.22 10.02 -20.76
C VAL A 169 9.10 9.76 -19.75
N PHE A 170 9.43 9.04 -18.68
CA PHE A 170 8.50 8.70 -17.61
C PHE A 170 8.72 9.57 -16.37
N GLY A 171 7.63 10.01 -15.75
CA GLY A 171 7.69 10.60 -14.42
C GLY A 171 7.66 9.53 -13.33
N GLY A 172 8.51 9.67 -12.31
CA GLY A 172 8.66 8.74 -11.21
C GLY A 172 8.61 9.40 -9.83
N ILE A 173 8.14 8.64 -8.86
CA ILE A 173 8.06 9.05 -7.46
C ILE A 173 9.09 8.23 -6.68
N PRO A 174 10.16 8.84 -6.15
CA PRO A 174 11.24 8.12 -5.47
C PRO A 174 10.71 7.17 -4.37
N GLY A 175 11.24 5.93 -4.32
CA GLY A 175 10.91 4.92 -3.31
C GLY A 175 9.51 4.31 -3.46
N SER A 176 8.86 4.44 -4.61
CA SER A 176 7.52 3.91 -4.87
C SER A 176 7.48 3.01 -6.10
N THR A 177 6.35 2.29 -6.31
CA THR A 177 6.14 1.51 -7.53
C THR A 177 6.21 2.36 -8.80
N VAL A 178 5.93 3.66 -8.71
CA VAL A 178 6.01 4.60 -9.85
C VAL A 178 7.46 4.84 -10.31
N GLU A 179 8.44 4.55 -9.45
CA GLU A 179 9.85 4.45 -9.81
C GLU A 179 10.26 3.02 -10.12
N HIS A 180 9.94 2.07 -9.23
CA HIS A 180 10.46 0.70 -9.34
C HIS A 180 9.99 0.00 -10.60
N ALA A 181 8.72 0.18 -11.02
CA ALA A 181 8.19 -0.49 -12.20
C ALA A 181 8.88 -0.05 -13.51
N PRO A 182 9.05 1.25 -13.83
CA PRO A 182 9.80 1.64 -15.02
C PRO A 182 11.27 1.24 -14.97
N VAL A 183 11.91 1.20 -13.79
CA VAL A 183 13.28 0.70 -13.63
C VAL A 183 13.36 -0.78 -14.01
N LEU A 184 12.46 -1.62 -13.49
CA LEU A 184 12.40 -3.04 -13.83
C LEU A 184 12.18 -3.26 -15.33
N VAL A 185 11.26 -2.51 -15.93
CA VAL A 185 10.97 -2.64 -17.37
C VAL A 185 12.16 -2.18 -18.23
N ARG A 186 12.84 -1.11 -17.82
CA ARG A 186 14.05 -0.63 -18.49
C ARG A 186 15.20 -1.63 -18.39
N ASP A 187 15.51 -2.09 -17.17
CA ASP A 187 16.75 -2.81 -16.87
C ASP A 187 16.64 -4.31 -17.16
N ILE A 188 15.44 -4.90 -17.04
CA ILE A 188 15.21 -6.34 -17.28
C ILE A 188 14.71 -6.60 -18.70
N LEU A 189 13.77 -5.77 -19.20
CA LEU A 189 13.15 -5.99 -20.50
C LEU A 189 13.79 -5.16 -21.62
N GLY A 190 14.76 -4.30 -21.29
CA GLY A 190 15.49 -3.49 -22.28
C GLY A 190 14.65 -2.38 -22.93
N ALA A 191 13.63 -1.89 -22.24
CA ALA A 191 12.82 -0.78 -22.74
C ALA A 191 13.59 0.55 -22.67
N ASN A 192 13.51 1.35 -23.73
CA ASN A 192 14.17 2.66 -23.78
C ASN A 192 13.35 3.72 -23.01
N ILE A 193 13.50 3.68 -21.69
CA ILE A 193 12.83 4.58 -20.75
C ILE A 193 13.82 5.57 -20.16
N LYS A 194 13.55 6.87 -20.31
CA LYS A 194 14.19 7.92 -19.52
C LYS A 194 13.30 8.24 -18.33
N LEU A 195 13.80 8.05 -17.11
CA LEU A 195 13.03 8.30 -15.88
C LEU A 195 13.40 9.66 -15.29
N VAL A 196 12.40 10.51 -15.03
CA VAL A 196 12.52 11.78 -14.32
C VAL A 196 11.92 11.60 -12.94
N LEU A 197 12.75 11.72 -11.91
CA LEU A 197 12.37 11.54 -10.51
C LEU A 197 12.16 12.90 -9.81
N GLY A 198 11.46 12.86 -8.66
CA GLY A 198 11.28 14.03 -7.80
C GLY A 198 9.82 14.40 -7.55
N TYR A 199 8.89 13.78 -8.25
CA TYR A 199 7.46 13.99 -8.01
C TYR A 199 7.04 13.41 -6.66
N LYS A 200 6.07 14.07 -6.00
CA LYS A 200 5.59 13.70 -4.67
C LYS A 200 4.31 12.84 -4.70
N GLY A 201 3.72 12.70 -5.88
CA GLY A 201 2.51 11.90 -6.09
C GLY A 201 2.14 11.81 -7.55
N THR A 202 1.21 10.91 -7.89
CA THR A 202 0.75 10.73 -9.28
C THR A 202 -0.01 11.94 -9.82
N ALA A 203 -0.55 12.81 -8.96
CA ALA A 203 -1.15 14.07 -9.37
C ALA A 203 -0.09 15.00 -10.01
N ASP A 204 1.09 15.09 -9.38
CA ASP A 204 2.19 15.93 -9.88
C ASP A 204 2.71 15.40 -11.21
N VAL A 205 2.86 14.07 -11.34
CA VAL A 205 3.26 13.44 -12.61
C VAL A 205 2.24 13.71 -13.72
N ARG A 206 0.94 13.67 -13.41
CA ARG A 206 -0.10 14.01 -14.39
C ARG A 206 -0.01 15.45 -14.88
N MET A 207 0.21 16.39 -13.96
CA MET A 207 0.43 17.79 -14.34
C MET A 207 1.68 17.96 -15.21
N ALA A 208 2.76 17.25 -14.91
CA ALA A 208 3.96 17.23 -15.74
C ALA A 208 3.72 16.64 -17.15
N ILE A 209 2.87 15.60 -17.25
CA ILE A 209 2.44 15.06 -18.55
C ILE A 209 1.64 16.11 -19.33
N GLU A 210 0.69 16.76 -18.70
CA GLU A 210 -0.14 17.81 -19.33
C GLU A 210 0.72 19.03 -19.75
N GLY A 211 1.74 19.37 -18.95
CA GLY A 211 2.74 20.38 -19.29
C GLY A 211 3.76 19.95 -20.35
N GLY A 212 3.78 18.66 -20.72
CA GLY A 212 4.70 18.12 -21.72
C GLY A 212 6.14 17.89 -21.21
N GLU A 213 6.36 17.93 -19.91
CA GLU A 213 7.65 17.66 -19.27
C GLU A 213 8.02 16.18 -19.33
N VAL A 214 7.04 15.30 -19.13
CA VAL A 214 7.16 13.85 -19.27
C VAL A 214 6.04 13.32 -20.15
N GLU A 215 6.18 12.07 -20.64
CA GLU A 215 5.30 11.49 -21.66
C GLU A 215 4.52 10.29 -21.15
N GLY A 216 4.91 9.73 -20.00
CA GLY A 216 4.26 8.57 -19.43
C GLY A 216 4.48 8.42 -17.93
N LEU A 217 3.73 7.49 -17.35
CA LEU A 217 3.89 7.05 -15.96
C LEU A 217 3.47 5.58 -15.81
N PHE A 218 4.02 4.93 -14.79
CA PHE A 218 3.37 3.75 -14.22
C PHE A 218 2.36 4.20 -13.16
N ASN A 219 1.14 3.68 -13.21
CA ASN A 219 0.11 4.01 -12.23
C ASN A 219 -0.70 2.77 -11.87
N SER A 220 -1.24 2.75 -10.67
CA SER A 220 -2.28 1.81 -10.30
C SER A 220 -3.47 1.97 -11.24
N TRP A 221 -3.99 0.84 -11.75
CA TRP A 221 -5.17 0.84 -12.62
C TRP A 221 -6.37 1.49 -11.95
N THR A 222 -6.54 1.23 -10.64
CA THR A 222 -7.65 1.78 -9.89
C THR A 222 -7.50 3.30 -9.69
N SER A 223 -6.29 3.78 -9.40
CA SER A 223 -6.00 5.22 -9.37
C SER A 223 -6.27 5.88 -10.72
N LEU A 224 -5.82 5.26 -11.81
CA LEU A 224 -6.02 5.75 -13.16
C LEU A 224 -7.51 5.89 -13.51
N LYS A 225 -8.33 4.89 -13.15
CA LYS A 225 -9.78 4.92 -13.35
C LYS A 225 -10.47 6.09 -12.64
N ILE A 226 -9.99 6.44 -11.46
CA ILE A 226 -10.58 7.53 -10.66
C ILE A 226 -10.12 8.90 -11.15
N THR A 227 -8.88 9.00 -11.65
CA THR A 227 -8.23 10.30 -11.86
C THR A 227 -8.06 10.71 -13.32
N SER A 228 -8.04 9.76 -14.26
CA SER A 228 -7.64 10.02 -15.64
C SER A 228 -8.26 9.04 -16.66
N PHE A 229 -9.34 8.35 -16.29
CA PHE A 229 -9.95 7.35 -17.17
C PHE A 229 -10.43 7.93 -18.49
N ASP A 230 -10.91 9.17 -18.49
CA ASP A 230 -11.35 9.85 -19.71
C ASP A 230 -10.22 10.01 -20.72
N LYS A 231 -8.98 10.27 -20.27
CA LYS A 231 -7.79 10.35 -21.12
C LYS A 231 -7.48 9.02 -21.82
N VAL A 232 -7.72 7.90 -21.14
CA VAL A 232 -7.56 6.56 -21.73
C VAL A 232 -8.71 6.26 -22.68
N ARG A 233 -9.95 6.55 -22.27
CA ARG A 233 -11.16 6.25 -23.05
C ARG A 233 -11.23 7.03 -24.37
N ASN A 234 -10.79 8.29 -24.37
CA ASN A 234 -10.75 9.10 -25.58
C ASN A 234 -9.46 8.88 -26.41
N GLY A 235 -8.56 8.03 -25.94
CA GLY A 235 -7.34 7.65 -26.63
C GLY A 235 -6.22 8.69 -26.60
N GLU A 236 -6.31 9.70 -25.73
CA GLU A 236 -5.18 10.61 -25.49
C GLU A 236 -4.01 9.89 -24.81
N TRP A 237 -4.33 8.97 -23.91
CA TRP A 237 -3.38 8.11 -23.23
C TRP A 237 -3.56 6.65 -23.66
N LEU A 238 -2.46 5.94 -23.85
CA LEU A 238 -2.42 4.54 -24.23
C LEU A 238 -1.89 3.71 -23.07
N VAL A 239 -2.57 2.60 -22.79
CA VAL A 239 -2.08 1.57 -21.87
C VAL A 239 -1.28 0.57 -22.69
N LEU A 240 0.05 0.55 -22.51
CA LEU A 240 0.95 -0.30 -23.30
C LEU A 240 1.20 -1.66 -22.65
N ALA A 241 1.23 -1.73 -21.32
CA ALA A 241 1.49 -2.97 -20.58
C ALA A 241 0.82 -2.91 -19.21
N GLN A 242 0.66 -4.08 -18.61
CA GLN A 242 0.25 -4.22 -17.21
C GLN A 242 1.30 -5.00 -16.41
N LEU A 243 1.43 -4.66 -15.15
CA LEU A 243 2.19 -5.37 -14.15
C LEU A 243 1.20 -5.89 -13.09
N ALA A 244 0.79 -7.15 -13.23
CA ALA A 244 -0.25 -7.75 -12.42
C ALA A 244 -0.12 -9.29 -12.44
N GLU A 245 -0.61 -9.94 -11.39
CA GLU A 245 -0.65 -11.42 -11.33
C GLU A 245 -1.62 -12.03 -12.35
N LYS A 246 -2.67 -11.29 -12.70
CA LYS A 246 -3.72 -11.72 -13.64
C LYS A 246 -4.06 -10.57 -14.60
N PRO A 247 -4.50 -10.90 -15.82
CA PRO A 247 -4.99 -9.87 -16.74
C PRO A 247 -6.08 -9.00 -16.11
N ILE A 248 -5.97 -7.69 -16.29
CA ILE A 248 -7.03 -6.75 -15.92
C ILE A 248 -8.18 -6.92 -16.91
N LYS A 249 -9.38 -7.11 -16.38
CA LYS A 249 -10.62 -7.21 -17.18
C LYS A 249 -11.22 -5.85 -17.42
#